data_28ed4512c9b285f8575394157bbcd7fc
#
_entry.id   28ed4512c9b285f8575394157bbcd7fc
#
_cell.length_a   1.000
_cell.length_b   1.000
_cell.length_c   1.000
_cell.angle_alpha   90.00
_cell.angle_beta   90.00
_cell.angle_gamma   90.00
#
_symmetry.space_group_name_H-M   'P 1'
#
loop_
_entity.id
_entity.type
_entity.pdbx_description
1 polymer ?
#
loop_
_entity_poly.entity_id
_entity_poly.type
_entity_poly.pdbx_seq_one_letter_code
_entity_poly.pdbx_strand_id
1 'polypeptide(L)'
;HKALECMPCIMQGFVAKPKHLAKGIDFDRRLYVVRRVFEQSNDNSYVVSLSSRTIVYKGMFLVGQLRTFFRDLQDADYESAIAIVHSRFSTNTNPSWERAHPNRFIVHNGEINTIRGNADKMLAREETMFSEHFKGELHKVLPVVNTSGSDSAMLDNTLEFMVMSGMDLPLAVMITIPEPWANNKTMSQSKKDFYQYHATMMEPWDGPASILFSDGDVVGAVLDRNGLRPSRYYITDDGYLILSSEVGVLDIDPTRIVLKERLHPGKMLLVDTVKGRVIDDDELKESYAKKQPYGEWLDRYLVNLSDLKIPNKRVEEYSDEERAKLQKAFGYTYEEYRTSILNMAKNGAEGIASMGIDTPLAVLSECHVPLFNYFKQLFAQVTNPPIDAIREEVVTSTTIYIGEDGNLLQEEAKNCQVLKINNPILTNTDMLKIKNLDVEGFKVAEIPITYYKNTSLEKAIDYLFVEVDRAHRDGANILILTDRGVDENRVPIPSLLAVSAVHQHLVKTKKSTSLAIILESGEPREVHHFATLLGYGASAGNPYLALETIHELID
;
A
#
# COMPACT_ATOMS: atom_id res chain seq x y z
N HIS A 1 -30.89 -12.97 -23.84
CA HIS A 1 -31.57 -13.15 -22.53
C HIS A 1 -30.63 -12.85 -21.36
N LYS A 2 -29.49 -13.52 -21.24
CA LYS A 2 -28.53 -13.28 -20.10
C LYS A 2 -28.09 -11.82 -19.96
N ALA A 3 -27.86 -11.09 -21.05
CA ALA A 3 -27.49 -9.68 -21.01
C ALA A 3 -28.58 -8.80 -20.42
N LEU A 4 -29.85 -9.11 -20.69
CA LEU A 4 -30.98 -8.39 -20.11
C LEU A 4 -31.21 -8.71 -18.64
N GLU A 5 -30.85 -9.90 -18.20
CA GLU A 5 -30.98 -10.33 -16.80
C GLU A 5 -30.01 -9.59 -15.87
N CYS A 6 -28.82 -9.23 -16.37
CA CYS A 6 -27.79 -8.54 -15.58
C CYS A 6 -27.73 -7.02 -15.83
N MET A 7 -28.48 -6.49 -16.81
CA MET A 7 -28.48 -5.06 -17.11
C MET A 7 -29.22 -4.27 -16.02
N PRO A 8 -28.57 -3.28 -15.38
CA PRO A 8 -29.24 -2.44 -14.40
C PRO A 8 -30.23 -1.48 -15.05
N CYS A 9 -31.19 -0.99 -14.27
CA CYS A 9 -31.95 0.20 -14.66
C CYS A 9 -31.07 1.43 -14.50
N ILE A 10 -30.76 2.13 -15.59
CA ILE A 10 -29.90 3.31 -15.60
C ILE A 10 -30.75 4.57 -15.56
N MET A 11 -30.50 5.40 -14.58
CA MET A 11 -31.18 6.68 -14.39
C MET A 11 -30.17 7.81 -14.36
N GLN A 12 -30.50 8.94 -14.97
CA GLN A 12 -29.74 10.17 -14.91
C GLN A 12 -30.55 11.24 -14.15
N GLY A 13 -29.91 11.86 -13.18
CA GLY A 13 -30.51 12.90 -12.36
C GLY A 13 -29.69 14.20 -12.43
N PHE A 14 -30.36 15.32 -12.33
CA PHE A 14 -29.74 16.65 -12.30
C PHE A 14 -30.01 17.29 -10.93
N VAL A 15 -28.93 17.75 -10.28
CA VAL A 15 -28.98 18.40 -8.98
C VAL A 15 -28.62 19.87 -9.14
N ALA A 16 -29.54 20.76 -8.78
CA ALA A 16 -29.27 22.19 -8.80
C ALA A 16 -28.26 22.60 -7.71
N LYS A 17 -27.23 23.35 -8.11
CA LYS A 17 -26.26 23.87 -7.16
C LYS A 17 -26.91 24.90 -6.22
N PRO A 18 -26.85 24.72 -4.89
CA PRO A 18 -27.33 25.72 -3.92
C PRO A 18 -26.62 27.05 -4.10
N LYS A 19 -27.35 28.16 -3.87
CA LYS A 19 -26.81 29.52 -4.05
C LYS A 19 -25.62 29.83 -3.15
N HIS A 20 -25.56 29.24 -1.96
CA HIS A 20 -24.51 29.47 -0.97
C HIS A 20 -23.23 28.67 -1.22
N LEU A 21 -23.21 27.73 -2.16
CA LEU A 21 -22.03 26.95 -2.51
C LEU A 21 -21.33 27.55 -3.74
N ALA A 22 -19.99 27.55 -3.72
CA ALA A 22 -19.21 27.87 -4.91
C ALA A 22 -19.33 26.76 -5.95
N LYS A 23 -19.05 27.09 -7.23
CA LYS A 23 -18.90 26.10 -8.30
C LYS A 23 -17.61 25.30 -8.10
N GLY A 24 -17.54 24.13 -8.72
CA GLY A 24 -16.35 23.27 -8.66
C GLY A 24 -16.30 22.42 -7.40
N ILE A 25 -15.12 22.35 -6.79
CA ILE A 25 -14.82 21.37 -5.70
C ILE A 25 -15.76 21.51 -4.49
N ASP A 26 -16.20 22.69 -4.13
CA ASP A 26 -17.09 22.88 -2.97
C ASP A 26 -18.45 22.23 -3.20
N PHE A 27 -18.98 22.35 -4.43
CA PHE A 27 -20.21 21.67 -4.79
C PHE A 27 -19.99 20.16 -4.93
N ASP A 28 -18.93 19.73 -5.59
CA ASP A 28 -18.59 18.31 -5.75
C ASP A 28 -18.37 17.62 -4.39
N ARG A 29 -17.75 18.29 -3.42
CA ARG A 29 -17.62 17.77 -2.05
C ARG A 29 -18.98 17.51 -1.41
N ARG A 30 -19.94 18.39 -1.61
CA ARG A 30 -21.29 18.18 -1.11
C ARG A 30 -22.00 17.04 -1.80
N LEU A 31 -21.85 16.93 -3.12
CA LEU A 31 -22.35 15.80 -3.91
C LEU A 31 -21.71 14.48 -3.46
N TYR A 32 -20.42 14.49 -3.15
CA TYR A 32 -19.69 13.32 -2.62
C TYR A 32 -20.31 12.83 -1.31
N VAL A 33 -20.57 13.72 -0.35
CA VAL A 33 -21.21 13.34 0.92
C VAL A 33 -22.60 12.74 0.67
N VAL A 34 -23.41 13.37 -0.20
CA VAL A 34 -24.75 12.87 -0.56
C VAL A 34 -24.68 11.48 -1.18
N ARG A 35 -23.75 11.28 -2.12
CA ARG A 35 -23.55 9.97 -2.75
C ARG A 35 -23.14 8.90 -1.74
N ARG A 36 -22.19 9.20 -0.85
CA ARG A 36 -21.73 8.23 0.16
C ARG A 36 -22.85 7.82 1.12
N VAL A 37 -23.67 8.77 1.57
CA VAL A 37 -24.85 8.47 2.40
C VAL A 37 -25.84 7.59 1.63
N PHE A 38 -26.08 7.89 0.35
CA PHE A 38 -26.96 7.08 -0.50
C PHE A 38 -26.45 5.64 -0.67
N GLU A 39 -25.16 5.49 -1.02
CA GLU A 39 -24.52 4.18 -1.22
C GLU A 39 -24.54 3.30 0.04
N GLN A 40 -24.41 3.92 1.22
CA GLN A 40 -24.47 3.21 2.51
C GLN A 40 -25.89 2.82 2.94
N SER A 41 -26.91 3.45 2.38
CA SER A 41 -28.30 3.18 2.73
C SER A 41 -28.99 2.13 1.85
N ASN A 42 -28.32 1.65 0.80
CA ASN A 42 -28.95 0.82 -0.22
C ASN A 42 -27.93 -0.09 -0.92
N ASP A 43 -28.11 -1.40 -0.80
CA ASP A 43 -27.26 -2.42 -1.41
C ASP A 43 -27.63 -2.79 -2.86
N ASN A 44 -28.76 -2.30 -3.38
CA ASN A 44 -29.30 -2.68 -4.68
C ASN A 44 -29.00 -1.67 -5.80
N SER A 45 -28.32 -0.58 -5.47
CA SER A 45 -27.97 0.47 -6.45
C SER A 45 -26.61 1.07 -6.18
N TYR A 46 -25.98 1.55 -7.23
CA TYR A 46 -24.70 2.25 -7.16
C TYR A 46 -24.75 3.52 -8.00
N VAL A 47 -23.96 4.50 -7.61
CA VAL A 47 -23.86 5.77 -8.33
C VAL A 47 -22.60 5.73 -9.20
N VAL A 48 -22.80 5.73 -10.51
CA VAL A 48 -21.69 5.69 -11.49
C VAL A 48 -20.82 6.93 -11.37
N SER A 49 -21.44 8.12 -11.39
CA SER A 49 -20.79 9.40 -11.12
C SER A 49 -21.81 10.41 -10.60
N LEU A 50 -21.36 11.32 -9.72
CA LEU A 50 -22.13 12.46 -9.24
C LEU A 50 -21.16 13.63 -9.06
N SER A 51 -21.02 14.46 -10.08
CA SER A 51 -20.06 15.56 -10.15
C SER A 51 -20.62 16.72 -10.96
N SER A 52 -20.14 17.91 -10.68
CA SER A 52 -20.43 19.11 -11.48
C SER A 52 -19.43 19.32 -12.63
N ARG A 53 -18.39 18.47 -12.73
CA ARG A 53 -17.27 18.66 -13.67
C ARG A 53 -17.03 17.46 -14.58
N THR A 54 -17.44 16.26 -14.18
CA THR A 54 -17.21 15.02 -14.92
C THR A 54 -18.48 14.19 -15.03
N ILE A 55 -18.57 13.38 -16.07
CA ILE A 55 -19.62 12.38 -16.26
C ILE A 55 -18.97 11.06 -16.69
N VAL A 56 -19.46 9.94 -16.19
CA VAL A 56 -18.97 8.60 -16.53
C VAL A 56 -20.06 7.81 -17.24
N TYR A 57 -19.73 7.30 -18.42
CA TYR A 57 -20.53 6.33 -19.16
C TYR A 57 -19.83 4.98 -19.14
N LYS A 58 -20.42 3.98 -18.54
CA LYS A 58 -19.83 2.64 -18.44
C LYS A 58 -20.84 1.53 -18.42
N GLY A 59 -20.39 0.31 -18.73
CA GLY A 59 -21.22 -0.88 -18.71
C GLY A 59 -20.53 -2.06 -19.36
N MET A 60 -21.26 -3.16 -19.51
CA MET A 60 -20.81 -4.36 -20.20
C MET A 60 -21.17 -4.27 -21.68
N PHE A 61 -20.32 -3.63 -22.48
CA PHE A 61 -20.53 -3.40 -23.91
C PHE A 61 -19.39 -3.96 -24.75
N LEU A 62 -19.69 -4.27 -26.00
CA LEU A 62 -18.68 -4.19 -27.05
C LEU A 62 -18.42 -2.73 -27.39
N VAL A 63 -17.19 -2.37 -27.78
CA VAL A 63 -16.76 -0.98 -28.00
C VAL A 63 -17.74 -0.20 -28.87
N GLY A 64 -18.22 -0.77 -29.98
CA GLY A 64 -19.16 -0.12 -30.89
C GLY A 64 -20.58 0.09 -30.32
N GLN A 65 -20.92 -0.53 -29.19
CA GLN A 65 -22.27 -0.43 -28.62
C GLN A 65 -22.42 0.78 -27.67
N LEU A 66 -21.33 1.28 -27.10
CA LEU A 66 -21.37 2.34 -26.09
C LEU A 66 -22.11 3.58 -26.58
N ARG A 67 -21.76 4.08 -27.77
CA ARG A 67 -22.37 5.26 -28.38
C ARG A 67 -23.85 5.04 -28.75
N THR A 68 -24.22 3.81 -29.13
CA THR A 68 -25.61 3.48 -29.46
C THR A 68 -26.47 3.37 -28.20
N PHE A 69 -25.90 2.88 -27.12
CA PHE A 69 -26.60 2.71 -25.86
C PHE A 69 -26.81 4.06 -25.13
N PHE A 70 -25.76 4.85 -25.00
CA PHE A 70 -25.80 6.20 -24.42
C PHE A 70 -26.00 7.23 -25.54
N ARG A 71 -27.23 7.66 -25.75
CA ARG A 71 -27.62 8.55 -26.84
C ARG A 71 -27.01 9.94 -26.75
N ASP A 72 -26.68 10.39 -25.52
CA ASP A 72 -25.96 11.66 -25.28
C ASP A 72 -24.68 11.74 -26.11
N LEU A 73 -23.97 10.60 -26.28
CA LEU A 73 -22.73 10.53 -27.07
C LEU A 73 -22.96 10.65 -28.60
N GLN A 74 -24.23 10.73 -29.05
CA GLN A 74 -24.58 10.98 -30.45
C GLN A 74 -24.99 12.43 -30.71
N ASP A 75 -25.21 13.19 -29.63
CA ASP A 75 -25.61 14.59 -29.73
C ASP A 75 -24.45 15.41 -30.29
N ALA A 76 -24.74 16.23 -31.33
CA ALA A 76 -23.72 17.07 -31.95
C ALA A 76 -23.27 18.23 -31.06
N ASP A 77 -24.10 18.62 -30.10
CA ASP A 77 -23.81 19.67 -29.14
C ASP A 77 -23.06 19.14 -27.89
N TYR A 78 -22.80 17.82 -27.84
CA TYR A 78 -22.02 17.22 -26.76
C TYR A 78 -20.53 17.42 -26.99
N GLU A 79 -19.96 18.38 -26.30
CA GLU A 79 -18.54 18.72 -26.36
C GLU A 79 -17.84 18.44 -25.02
N SER A 80 -16.59 17.98 -25.08
CA SER A 80 -15.74 17.79 -23.91
C SER A 80 -14.28 18.10 -24.23
N ALA A 81 -13.61 18.82 -23.34
CA ALA A 81 -12.18 19.07 -23.46
C ALA A 81 -11.33 17.81 -23.13
N ILE A 82 -11.89 16.88 -22.35
CA ILE A 82 -11.19 15.69 -21.86
C ILE A 82 -12.03 14.46 -22.14
N ALA A 83 -11.42 13.40 -22.67
CA ALA A 83 -12.03 12.08 -22.78
C ALA A 83 -11.04 11.00 -22.32
N ILE A 84 -11.41 10.24 -21.30
CA ILE A 84 -10.67 9.09 -20.82
C ILE A 84 -11.48 7.83 -21.09
N VAL A 85 -10.90 6.83 -21.76
CA VAL A 85 -11.59 5.63 -22.19
C VAL A 85 -10.83 4.37 -21.84
N HIS A 86 -11.56 3.28 -21.54
CA HIS A 86 -10.99 1.96 -21.32
C HIS A 86 -11.95 0.87 -21.80
N SER A 87 -11.44 -0.11 -22.52
CA SER A 87 -12.27 -1.14 -23.17
C SER A 87 -12.24 -2.51 -22.49
N ARG A 88 -11.52 -2.68 -21.38
CA ARG A 88 -11.37 -3.98 -20.72
C ARG A 88 -11.61 -3.92 -19.22
N PHE A 89 -12.06 -5.06 -18.68
CA PHE A 89 -12.09 -5.31 -17.24
C PHE A 89 -10.73 -5.80 -16.73
N SER A 90 -10.49 -5.69 -15.41
CA SER A 90 -9.38 -6.35 -14.76
C SER A 90 -9.51 -7.88 -14.91
N THR A 91 -8.40 -8.57 -15.20
CA THR A 91 -8.36 -10.03 -15.39
C THR A 91 -8.70 -10.80 -14.11
N ASN A 92 -8.47 -10.21 -12.95
CA ASN A 92 -8.64 -10.83 -11.63
C ASN A 92 -9.99 -10.53 -10.97
N THR A 93 -10.92 -9.88 -11.69
CA THR A 93 -12.26 -9.57 -11.19
C THR A 93 -13.34 -10.14 -12.09
N ASN A 94 -14.44 -10.61 -11.49
CA ASN A 94 -15.63 -10.98 -12.24
C ASN A 94 -16.23 -9.71 -12.89
N PRO A 95 -16.39 -9.66 -14.21
CA PRO A 95 -17.00 -8.53 -14.89
C PRO A 95 -18.42 -8.25 -14.39
N SER A 96 -18.72 -6.98 -14.18
CA SER A 96 -20.09 -6.50 -13.89
C SER A 96 -20.27 -5.08 -14.42
N TRP A 97 -21.49 -4.64 -14.52
CA TRP A 97 -21.81 -3.27 -14.92
C TRP A 97 -21.17 -2.23 -13.99
N GLU A 98 -21.19 -2.50 -12.70
CA GLU A 98 -20.59 -1.65 -11.68
C GLU A 98 -19.06 -1.57 -11.78
N ARG A 99 -18.41 -2.71 -12.05
CA ARG A 99 -16.94 -2.83 -12.10
C ARG A 99 -16.32 -2.41 -13.44
N ALA A 100 -17.14 -2.04 -14.43
CA ALA A 100 -16.63 -1.52 -15.68
C ALA A 100 -15.84 -0.22 -15.46
N HIS A 101 -14.78 0.00 -16.25
CA HIS A 101 -14.11 1.28 -16.35
C HIS A 101 -14.89 2.26 -17.26
N PRO A 102 -14.65 3.56 -17.11
CA PRO A 102 -13.79 4.23 -16.12
C PRO A 102 -14.37 4.19 -14.71
N ASN A 103 -13.52 4.39 -13.71
CA ASN A 103 -13.93 4.81 -12.38
C ASN A 103 -14.25 6.32 -12.38
N ARG A 104 -14.44 6.97 -11.22
CA ARG A 104 -14.83 8.39 -11.16
C ARG A 104 -13.70 9.34 -11.50
N PHE A 105 -12.50 9.04 -11.04
CA PHE A 105 -11.29 9.84 -11.22
C PHE A 105 -10.28 9.17 -12.12
N ILE A 106 -10.25 7.83 -12.17
CA ILE A 106 -9.18 7.10 -12.84
C ILE A 106 -9.64 6.05 -13.85
N VAL A 107 -8.72 5.76 -14.75
CA VAL A 107 -8.66 4.55 -15.57
C VAL A 107 -7.33 3.87 -15.28
N HIS A 108 -7.34 2.57 -15.08
CA HIS A 108 -6.17 1.79 -14.73
C HIS A 108 -5.99 0.59 -15.67
N ASN A 109 -4.83 0.52 -16.29
CA ASN A 109 -4.37 -0.66 -17.01
C ASN A 109 -3.24 -1.32 -16.24
N GLY A 110 -3.54 -2.36 -15.48
CA GLY A 110 -2.57 -3.07 -14.67
C GLY A 110 -3.19 -3.80 -13.47
N GLU A 111 -2.38 -3.98 -12.45
CA GLU A 111 -2.75 -4.62 -11.19
C GLU A 111 -2.03 -3.93 -10.02
N ILE A 112 -2.75 -3.66 -8.94
CA ILE A 112 -2.17 -3.17 -7.70
C ILE A 112 -1.94 -4.38 -6.79
N ASN A 113 -0.72 -4.88 -6.75
CA ASN A 113 -0.37 -6.11 -6.03
C ASN A 113 -0.46 -5.95 -4.51
N THR A 114 -0.29 -4.73 -4.00
CA THR A 114 -0.35 -4.40 -2.58
C THR A 114 -1.74 -4.06 -2.06
N ILE A 115 -2.77 -4.23 -2.90
CA ILE A 115 -4.13 -3.73 -2.67
C ILE A 115 -4.73 -4.11 -1.31
N ARG A 116 -4.49 -5.34 -0.83
CA ARG A 116 -5.01 -5.79 0.45
C ARG A 116 -4.49 -4.96 1.62
N GLY A 117 -3.18 -4.80 1.67
CA GLY A 117 -2.52 -3.98 2.69
C GLY A 117 -2.91 -2.51 2.60
N ASN A 118 -3.04 -1.96 1.39
CA ASN A 118 -3.49 -0.59 1.17
C ASN A 118 -4.92 -0.36 1.70
N ALA A 119 -5.85 -1.29 1.41
CA ALA A 119 -7.23 -1.21 1.89
C ALA A 119 -7.31 -1.32 3.42
N ASP A 120 -6.58 -2.27 4.02
CA ASP A 120 -6.51 -2.44 5.49
C ASP A 120 -5.95 -1.20 6.18
N LYS A 121 -4.91 -0.59 5.61
CA LYS A 121 -4.32 0.66 6.13
C LYS A 121 -5.27 1.84 5.99
N MET A 122 -5.99 1.97 4.87
CA MET A 122 -6.99 3.03 4.71
C MET A 122 -8.13 2.88 5.72
N LEU A 123 -8.61 1.67 5.95
CA LEU A 123 -9.62 1.40 6.98
C LEU A 123 -9.13 1.79 8.39
N ALA A 124 -7.89 1.43 8.70
CA ALA A 124 -7.30 1.71 10.01
C ALA A 124 -7.11 3.22 10.26
N ARG A 125 -6.76 4.00 9.22
CA ARG A 125 -6.58 5.46 9.32
C ARG A 125 -7.85 6.23 9.62
N GLU A 126 -9.01 5.65 9.39
CA GLU A 126 -10.29 6.34 9.54
C GLU A 126 -10.50 6.95 10.94
N GLU A 127 -9.92 6.36 11.99
CA GLU A 127 -10.03 6.88 13.36
C GLU A 127 -9.13 8.10 13.63
N THR A 128 -8.03 8.23 12.89
CA THR A 128 -7.04 9.30 13.12
C THR A 128 -7.13 10.42 12.10
N MET A 129 -7.92 10.24 11.03
CA MET A 129 -8.10 11.26 10.01
C MET A 129 -8.99 12.39 10.48
N PHE A 130 -8.55 13.59 10.22
CA PHE A 130 -9.31 14.82 10.41
C PHE A 130 -9.22 15.68 9.15
N SER A 131 -10.34 16.25 8.73
CA SER A 131 -10.41 17.20 7.62
C SER A 131 -11.36 18.33 7.94
N GLU A 132 -10.87 19.56 7.87
CA GLU A 132 -11.69 20.77 8.05
C GLU A 132 -12.79 20.91 6.98
N HIS A 133 -12.56 20.32 5.80
CA HIS A 133 -13.50 20.38 4.69
C HIS A 133 -14.80 19.62 4.94
N PHE A 134 -14.78 18.59 5.80
CA PHE A 134 -15.99 17.84 6.15
C PHE A 134 -16.73 18.35 7.40
N LYS A 135 -16.15 19.28 8.18
CA LYS A 135 -16.82 19.99 9.31
C LYS A 135 -17.68 19.09 10.20
N GLY A 136 -17.15 17.96 10.64
CA GLY A 136 -17.86 16.99 11.48
C GLY A 136 -18.74 15.99 10.72
N GLU A 137 -18.82 16.06 9.40
CA GLU A 137 -19.55 15.10 8.57
C GLU A 137 -18.65 13.96 8.02
N LEU A 138 -17.38 13.87 8.44
CA LEU A 138 -16.44 12.86 7.97
C LEU A 138 -17.00 11.43 8.11
N HIS A 139 -17.67 11.13 9.22
CA HIS A 139 -18.28 9.83 9.47
C HIS A 139 -19.31 9.40 8.40
N LYS A 140 -19.89 10.34 7.66
CA LYS A 140 -20.87 10.05 6.60
C LYS A 140 -20.22 9.48 5.33
N VAL A 141 -18.94 9.70 5.14
CA VAL A 141 -18.19 9.24 3.96
C VAL A 141 -17.36 7.98 4.23
N LEU A 142 -17.31 7.52 5.48
CA LEU A 142 -16.61 6.30 5.88
C LEU A 142 -17.52 5.06 5.73
N PRO A 143 -16.96 3.88 5.43
CA PRO A 143 -15.57 3.64 5.09
C PRO A 143 -15.18 4.27 3.75
N VAL A 144 -13.92 4.70 3.63
CA VAL A 144 -13.41 5.33 2.40
C VAL A 144 -13.40 4.32 1.26
N VAL A 145 -12.85 3.14 1.50
CA VAL A 145 -12.61 2.11 0.50
C VAL A 145 -13.74 1.08 0.50
N ASN A 146 -14.29 0.81 -0.69
CA ASN A 146 -15.18 -0.32 -0.91
C ASN A 146 -14.36 -1.56 -1.26
N THR A 147 -14.15 -2.45 -0.28
CA THR A 147 -13.35 -3.68 -0.44
C THR A 147 -13.99 -4.75 -1.31
N SER A 148 -15.24 -4.59 -1.71
CA SER A 148 -15.90 -5.45 -2.70
C SER A 148 -15.61 -5.01 -4.15
N GLY A 149 -15.03 -3.84 -4.35
CA GLY A 149 -14.64 -3.31 -5.66
C GLY A 149 -13.38 -3.97 -6.23
N SER A 150 -12.96 -3.52 -7.43
CA SER A 150 -11.66 -3.88 -7.99
C SER A 150 -10.53 -3.09 -7.30
N ASP A 151 -9.29 -3.50 -7.52
CA ASP A 151 -8.10 -2.79 -7.07
C ASP A 151 -8.10 -1.31 -7.50
N SER A 152 -8.40 -1.08 -8.78
CA SER A 152 -8.52 0.27 -9.32
C SER A 152 -9.68 1.07 -8.72
N ALA A 153 -10.81 0.43 -8.39
CA ALA A 153 -11.91 1.10 -7.71
C ALA A 153 -11.53 1.51 -6.28
N MET A 154 -10.75 0.71 -5.58
CA MET A 154 -10.24 1.04 -4.24
C MET A 154 -9.27 2.23 -4.28
N LEU A 155 -8.37 2.27 -5.27
CA LEU A 155 -7.51 3.44 -5.49
C LEU A 155 -8.33 4.69 -5.85
N ASP A 156 -9.32 4.55 -6.73
CA ASP A 156 -10.23 5.63 -7.10
C ASP A 156 -10.96 6.22 -5.88
N ASN A 157 -11.47 5.35 -4.98
CA ASN A 157 -12.08 5.78 -3.73
C ASN A 157 -11.12 6.58 -2.85
N THR A 158 -9.87 6.13 -2.75
CA THR A 158 -8.83 6.80 -1.95
C THR A 158 -8.48 8.16 -2.53
N LEU A 159 -8.23 8.25 -3.84
CA LEU A 159 -7.91 9.51 -4.51
C LEU A 159 -9.08 10.50 -4.44
N GLU A 160 -10.31 10.04 -4.69
CA GLU A 160 -11.51 10.87 -4.54
C GLU A 160 -11.63 11.44 -3.13
N PHE A 161 -11.44 10.60 -2.11
CA PHE A 161 -11.49 11.03 -0.72
C PHE A 161 -10.42 12.09 -0.38
N MET A 162 -9.18 11.88 -0.83
CA MET A 162 -8.08 12.83 -0.62
C MET A 162 -8.38 14.17 -1.31
N VAL A 163 -8.91 14.14 -2.54
CA VAL A 163 -9.30 15.36 -3.27
C VAL A 163 -10.45 16.08 -2.57
N MET A 164 -11.48 15.36 -2.14
CA MET A 164 -12.61 15.94 -1.41
C MET A 164 -12.19 16.48 -0.03
N SER A 165 -11.08 15.98 0.51
CA SER A 165 -10.46 16.50 1.74
C SER A 165 -9.56 17.72 1.52
N GLY A 166 -9.46 18.22 0.29
CA GLY A 166 -8.74 19.46 -0.05
C GLY A 166 -7.38 19.28 -0.72
N MET A 167 -7.01 18.06 -1.07
CA MET A 167 -5.75 17.77 -1.76
C MET A 167 -5.92 17.93 -3.27
N ASP A 168 -4.90 18.45 -3.96
CA ASP A 168 -4.88 18.46 -5.42
C ASP A 168 -4.75 17.02 -5.95
N LEU A 169 -5.47 16.69 -7.02
CA LEU A 169 -5.43 15.33 -7.59
C LEU A 169 -4.03 14.86 -8.01
N PRO A 170 -3.19 15.68 -8.69
CA PRO A 170 -1.81 15.27 -8.98
C PRO A 170 -0.98 14.98 -7.72
N LEU A 171 -1.17 15.75 -6.66
CA LEU A 171 -0.51 15.52 -5.37
C LEU A 171 -0.95 14.20 -4.75
N ALA A 172 -2.25 13.91 -4.73
CA ALA A 172 -2.80 12.65 -4.23
C ALA A 172 -2.22 11.45 -5.00
N VAL A 173 -2.07 11.57 -6.32
CA VAL A 173 -1.42 10.55 -7.16
C VAL A 173 0.07 10.41 -6.84
N MET A 174 0.81 11.50 -6.65
CA MET A 174 2.23 11.44 -6.25
C MET A 174 2.46 10.73 -4.93
N ILE A 175 1.55 10.91 -3.98
CA ILE A 175 1.65 10.30 -2.64
C ILE A 175 1.31 8.81 -2.69
N THR A 176 0.29 8.42 -3.45
CA THR A 176 -0.15 7.02 -3.54
C THR A 176 0.71 6.18 -4.48
N ILE A 177 1.23 6.78 -5.55
CA ILE A 177 2.06 6.12 -6.56
C ILE A 177 3.37 6.89 -6.71
N PRO A 178 4.24 6.83 -5.71
CA PRO A 178 5.48 7.59 -5.72
C PRO A 178 6.46 7.05 -6.77
N GLU A 179 7.20 7.95 -7.41
CA GLU A 179 8.37 7.55 -8.18
C GLU A 179 9.48 7.01 -7.25
N PRO A 180 10.43 6.21 -7.77
CA PRO A 180 11.56 5.74 -6.97
C PRO A 180 12.45 6.92 -6.57
N TRP A 181 12.54 7.19 -5.27
CA TRP A 181 13.19 8.39 -4.73
C TRP A 181 14.40 8.09 -3.84
N ALA A 182 14.31 7.06 -2.98
CA ALA A 182 15.29 6.84 -1.92
C ALA A 182 16.72 6.66 -2.46
N ASN A 183 16.89 5.82 -3.47
CA ASN A 183 18.19 5.49 -4.08
C ASN A 183 18.48 6.30 -5.36
N ASN A 184 17.62 7.25 -5.72
CA ASN A 184 17.81 8.07 -6.91
C ASN A 184 18.89 9.15 -6.66
N LYS A 185 20.03 9.02 -7.34
CA LYS A 185 21.20 9.92 -7.17
C LYS A 185 21.03 11.28 -7.86
N THR A 186 20.10 11.39 -8.82
CA THR A 186 19.89 12.61 -9.62
C THR A 186 18.70 13.46 -9.16
N MET A 187 17.88 12.94 -8.25
CA MET A 187 16.73 13.65 -7.70
C MET A 187 17.15 14.76 -6.74
N SER A 188 16.50 15.92 -6.80
CA SER A 188 16.74 17.03 -5.86
C SER A 188 16.43 16.62 -4.42
N GLN A 189 17.12 17.23 -3.46
CA GLN A 189 16.89 16.93 -2.05
C GLN A 189 15.47 17.31 -1.61
N SER A 190 14.93 18.43 -2.10
CA SER A 190 13.54 18.84 -1.82
C SER A 190 12.51 17.79 -2.22
N LYS A 191 12.66 17.15 -3.40
CA LYS A 191 11.79 16.04 -3.81
C LYS A 191 11.97 14.80 -2.94
N LYS A 192 13.20 14.46 -2.55
CA LYS A 192 13.45 13.34 -1.63
C LYS A 192 12.79 13.58 -0.27
N ASP A 193 12.91 14.78 0.27
CA ASP A 193 12.32 15.17 1.55
C ASP A 193 10.79 15.11 1.49
N PHE A 194 10.20 15.59 0.40
CA PHE A 194 8.77 15.47 0.13
C PHE A 194 8.29 14.00 0.15
N TYR A 195 8.95 13.14 -0.62
CA TYR A 195 8.58 11.73 -0.68
C TYR A 195 8.81 11.01 0.65
N GLN A 196 9.91 11.30 1.34
CA GLN A 196 10.19 10.71 2.64
C GLN A 196 9.16 11.13 3.69
N TYR A 197 8.77 12.40 3.71
CA TYR A 197 7.73 12.89 4.62
C TYR A 197 6.40 12.15 4.39
N HIS A 198 5.95 12.06 3.15
CA HIS A 198 4.68 11.38 2.85
C HIS A 198 4.76 9.86 3.01
N ALA A 199 5.92 9.24 2.79
CA ALA A 199 6.14 7.82 3.03
C ALA A 199 6.01 7.40 4.50
N THR A 200 6.10 8.35 5.44
CA THR A 200 5.83 8.07 6.86
C THR A 200 4.35 7.85 7.17
N MET A 201 3.44 8.25 6.28
CA MET A 201 1.99 8.23 6.47
C MET A 201 1.24 7.41 5.43
N MET A 202 1.78 7.26 4.23
CA MET A 202 1.15 6.53 3.14
C MET A 202 2.11 5.51 2.57
N GLU A 203 1.71 4.26 2.58
CA GLU A 203 2.40 3.19 1.88
C GLU A 203 2.16 3.31 0.37
N PRO A 204 3.14 2.90 -0.47
CA PRO A 204 2.95 2.88 -1.91
C PRO A 204 1.83 1.92 -2.33
N TRP A 205 1.01 2.34 -3.28
CA TRP A 205 0.09 1.48 -4.01
C TRP A 205 0.83 0.95 -5.22
N ASP A 206 1.32 -0.27 -5.14
CA ASP A 206 2.34 -0.79 -6.05
C ASP A 206 1.86 -1.97 -6.87
N GLY A 207 2.37 -2.04 -8.08
CA GLY A 207 2.12 -3.06 -9.08
C GLY A 207 2.33 -2.52 -10.49
N PRO A 208 2.32 -3.38 -11.53
CA PRO A 208 2.44 -2.93 -12.91
C PRO A 208 1.23 -2.08 -13.30
N ALA A 209 1.40 -0.77 -13.47
CA ALA A 209 0.29 0.15 -13.66
C ALA A 209 0.56 1.24 -14.70
N SER A 210 -0.44 1.49 -15.52
CA SER A 210 -0.60 2.72 -16.28
C SER A 210 -1.94 3.35 -15.86
N ILE A 211 -1.86 4.50 -15.20
CA ILE A 211 -3.01 5.16 -14.59
C ILE A 211 -3.22 6.50 -15.26
N LEU A 212 -4.43 6.70 -15.77
CA LEU A 212 -4.90 7.98 -16.26
C LEU A 212 -5.90 8.53 -15.24
N PHE A 213 -5.85 9.83 -14.99
CA PHE A 213 -6.70 10.47 -13.98
C PHE A 213 -7.19 11.83 -14.44
N SER A 214 -8.37 12.24 -13.96
CA SER A 214 -8.92 13.57 -14.19
C SER A 214 -9.92 13.96 -13.10
N ASP A 215 -9.96 15.23 -12.78
CA ASP A 215 -11.01 15.86 -11.96
C ASP A 215 -11.95 16.77 -12.78
N GLY A 216 -11.76 16.80 -14.10
CA GLY A 216 -12.51 17.63 -15.03
C GLY A 216 -11.78 18.93 -15.46
N ASP A 217 -10.86 19.44 -14.66
CA ASP A 217 -10.03 20.61 -14.96
C ASP A 217 -8.64 20.22 -15.43
N VAL A 218 -8.10 19.15 -14.87
CA VAL A 218 -6.82 18.56 -15.27
C VAL A 218 -7.01 17.13 -15.74
N VAL A 219 -6.14 16.69 -16.64
CA VAL A 219 -5.99 15.28 -17.01
C VAL A 219 -4.52 14.91 -16.96
N GLY A 220 -4.25 13.76 -16.39
CA GLY A 220 -2.87 13.28 -16.23
C GLY A 220 -2.74 11.78 -16.48
N ALA A 221 -1.50 11.37 -16.62
CA ALA A 221 -1.12 9.97 -16.72
C ALA A 221 0.18 9.73 -15.97
N VAL A 222 0.27 8.58 -15.30
CA VAL A 222 1.45 8.15 -14.57
C VAL A 222 1.67 6.66 -14.80
N LEU A 223 2.93 6.26 -14.92
CA LEU A 223 3.34 4.86 -14.83
C LEU A 223 3.85 4.57 -13.43
N ASP A 224 3.72 3.29 -13.04
CA ASP A 224 4.36 2.78 -11.83
C ASP A 224 5.89 3.00 -11.86
N ARG A 225 6.54 2.84 -10.71
CA ARG A 225 7.99 3.03 -10.55
C ARG A 225 8.85 2.18 -11.51
N ASN A 226 8.35 1.02 -11.93
CA ASN A 226 9.04 0.11 -12.85
C ASN A 226 8.78 0.44 -14.33
N GLY A 227 7.61 1.04 -14.63
CA GLY A 227 7.20 1.41 -15.97
C GLY A 227 6.99 0.22 -16.91
N LEU A 228 6.37 -0.84 -16.41
CA LEU A 228 6.18 -2.09 -17.15
C LEU A 228 5.11 -1.99 -18.22
N ARG A 229 4.12 -1.09 -18.06
CA ARG A 229 3.06 -0.89 -19.04
C ARG A 229 3.50 0.12 -20.10
N PRO A 230 3.21 -0.15 -21.39
CA PRO A 230 3.46 0.83 -22.46
C PRO A 230 2.48 1.99 -22.35
N SER A 231 2.97 3.19 -22.64
CA SER A 231 2.15 4.39 -22.76
C SER A 231 2.85 5.39 -23.67
N ARG A 232 2.16 5.82 -24.71
CA ARG A 232 2.68 6.75 -25.72
C ARG A 232 1.70 7.87 -25.96
N TYR A 233 2.22 9.04 -26.28
CA TYR A 233 1.37 10.19 -26.60
C TYR A 233 1.89 10.99 -27.78
N TYR A 234 0.96 11.68 -28.42
CA TYR A 234 1.19 12.63 -29.49
C TYR A 234 0.61 13.97 -29.12
N ILE A 235 1.26 15.04 -29.59
CA ILE A 235 0.69 16.37 -29.61
C ILE A 235 0.58 16.80 -31.06
N THR A 236 -0.58 17.32 -31.45
CA THR A 236 -0.86 17.78 -32.79
C THR A 236 -0.74 19.32 -32.90
N ASP A 237 -0.58 19.82 -34.12
CA ASP A 237 -0.45 21.24 -34.42
C ASP A 237 -1.71 22.08 -34.11
N ASP A 238 -2.87 21.41 -34.01
CA ASP A 238 -4.14 22.02 -33.61
C ASP A 238 -4.46 21.84 -32.10
N GLY A 239 -3.48 21.37 -31.32
CA GLY A 239 -3.55 21.39 -29.86
C GLY A 239 -4.23 20.18 -29.23
N TYR A 240 -4.36 19.04 -29.92
CA TYR A 240 -4.80 17.81 -29.30
C TYR A 240 -3.61 17.05 -28.70
N LEU A 241 -3.82 16.50 -27.51
CA LEU A 241 -2.94 15.50 -26.91
C LEU A 241 -3.66 14.16 -26.88
N ILE A 242 -3.09 13.13 -27.50
CA ILE A 242 -3.61 11.78 -27.56
C ILE A 242 -2.63 10.86 -26.87
N LEU A 243 -3.04 10.25 -25.76
CA LEU A 243 -2.26 9.25 -25.02
C LEU A 243 -2.96 7.91 -25.10
N SER A 244 -2.20 6.84 -25.37
CA SER A 244 -2.72 5.48 -25.43
C SER A 244 -1.65 4.45 -25.05
N SER A 245 -2.07 3.26 -24.63
CA SER A 245 -1.19 2.11 -24.45
C SER A 245 -0.53 1.66 -25.76
N GLU A 246 -1.18 1.94 -26.90
CA GLU A 246 -0.71 1.55 -28.24
C GLU A 246 -0.76 2.74 -29.19
N VAL A 247 0.11 2.71 -30.21
CA VAL A 247 0.10 3.71 -31.30
C VAL A 247 -0.99 3.37 -32.31
N GLY A 248 -1.50 4.39 -33.01
CA GLY A 248 -2.45 4.19 -34.10
C GLY A 248 -3.90 3.97 -33.68
N VAL A 249 -4.28 4.33 -32.45
CA VAL A 249 -5.67 4.26 -31.96
C VAL A 249 -6.59 5.26 -32.65
N LEU A 250 -6.03 6.35 -33.15
CA LEU A 250 -6.69 7.31 -34.02
C LEU A 250 -5.86 7.47 -35.31
N ASP A 251 -6.55 7.61 -36.42
CA ASP A 251 -5.93 7.88 -37.71
C ASP A 251 -5.61 9.39 -37.81
N ILE A 252 -4.34 9.73 -37.54
CA ILE A 252 -3.85 11.11 -37.52
C ILE A 252 -2.80 11.25 -38.61
N ASP A 253 -2.95 12.26 -39.45
CA ASP A 253 -1.93 12.59 -40.45
C ASP A 253 -0.59 12.87 -39.76
N PRO A 254 0.48 12.09 -40.05
CA PRO A 254 1.78 12.27 -39.44
C PRO A 254 2.37 13.67 -39.58
N THR A 255 1.97 14.44 -40.59
CA THR A 255 2.42 15.83 -40.80
C THR A 255 1.87 16.79 -39.76
N ARG A 256 0.78 16.44 -39.10
CA ARG A 256 0.13 17.25 -38.05
C ARG A 256 0.71 16.99 -36.67
N ILE A 257 1.55 15.97 -36.50
CA ILE A 257 2.10 15.57 -35.19
C ILE A 257 3.37 16.38 -34.94
N VAL A 258 3.33 17.26 -33.94
CA VAL A 258 4.46 18.10 -33.54
C VAL A 258 5.34 17.46 -32.47
N LEU A 259 4.79 16.52 -31.69
CA LEU A 259 5.52 15.76 -30.68
C LEU A 259 5.06 14.31 -30.63
N LYS A 260 6.02 13.38 -30.59
CA LYS A 260 5.80 11.96 -30.30
C LYS A 260 6.69 11.57 -29.14
N GLU A 261 6.11 11.07 -28.07
CA GLU A 261 6.86 10.70 -26.87
C GLU A 261 6.23 9.46 -26.19
N ARG A 262 6.97 8.87 -25.31
CA ARG A 262 6.47 7.85 -24.39
C ARG A 262 6.47 8.37 -22.96
N LEU A 263 5.54 7.89 -22.17
CA LEU A 263 5.56 8.11 -20.73
C LEU A 263 6.67 7.25 -20.10
N HIS A 264 7.48 7.87 -19.28
CA HIS A 264 8.61 7.20 -18.61
C HIS A 264 8.20 6.68 -17.23
N PRO A 265 8.89 5.64 -16.70
CA PRO A 265 8.65 5.10 -15.36
C PRO A 265 8.67 6.19 -14.30
N GLY A 266 7.66 6.20 -13.42
CA GLY A 266 7.53 7.18 -12.34
C GLY A 266 7.29 8.63 -12.77
N LYS A 267 7.28 8.93 -14.07
CA LYS A 267 7.01 10.28 -14.59
C LYS A 267 5.51 10.51 -14.79
N MET A 268 5.09 11.73 -14.54
CA MET A 268 3.71 12.18 -14.70
C MET A 268 3.60 13.11 -15.90
N LEU A 269 2.67 12.81 -16.78
CA LEU A 269 2.19 13.75 -17.80
C LEU A 269 0.97 14.45 -17.22
N LEU A 270 0.94 15.77 -17.21
CA LEU A 270 -0.21 16.53 -16.76
C LEU A 270 -0.60 17.61 -17.78
N VAL A 271 -1.87 17.66 -18.09
CA VAL A 271 -2.47 18.73 -18.91
C VAL A 271 -3.45 19.51 -18.04
N ASP A 272 -3.24 20.80 -17.92
CA ASP A 272 -4.15 21.73 -17.28
C ASP A 272 -4.99 22.40 -18.37
N THR A 273 -6.25 22.03 -18.48
CA THR A 273 -7.15 22.55 -19.53
C THR A 273 -7.60 23.97 -19.25
N VAL A 274 -7.56 24.41 -18.00
CA VAL A 274 -7.89 25.79 -17.61
C VAL A 274 -6.75 26.73 -18.02
N LYS A 275 -5.50 26.31 -17.83
CA LYS A 275 -4.31 27.04 -18.27
C LYS A 275 -3.97 26.82 -19.76
N GLY A 276 -4.56 25.80 -20.38
CA GLY A 276 -4.34 25.47 -21.78
C GLY A 276 -2.92 25.00 -22.09
N ARG A 277 -2.26 24.29 -21.16
CA ARG A 277 -0.88 23.81 -21.37
C ARG A 277 -0.59 22.46 -20.73
N VAL A 278 0.43 21.80 -21.26
CA VAL A 278 1.11 20.68 -20.61
C VAL A 278 2.01 21.22 -19.52
N ILE A 279 1.95 20.62 -18.33
CA ILE A 279 2.82 20.93 -17.20
C ILE A 279 3.92 19.88 -17.15
N ASP A 280 5.16 20.34 -17.12
CA ASP A 280 6.33 19.48 -17.03
C ASP A 280 6.38 18.73 -15.68
N ASP A 281 6.84 17.47 -15.69
CA ASP A 281 6.92 16.62 -14.50
C ASP A 281 7.78 17.26 -13.40
N ASP A 282 8.95 17.79 -13.75
CA ASP A 282 9.84 18.40 -12.78
C ASP A 282 9.27 19.73 -12.25
N GLU A 283 8.64 20.57 -13.11
CA GLU A 283 7.93 21.79 -12.69
C GLU A 283 6.86 21.45 -11.65
N LEU A 284 6.03 20.46 -11.95
CA LEU A 284 4.93 20.05 -11.08
C LEU A 284 5.44 19.54 -9.73
N LYS A 285 6.34 18.57 -9.76
CA LYS A 285 6.85 17.90 -8.57
C LYS A 285 7.69 18.81 -7.68
N GLU A 286 8.52 19.67 -8.27
CA GLU A 286 9.26 20.69 -7.52
C GLU A 286 8.34 21.73 -6.86
N SER A 287 7.21 22.08 -7.49
CA SER A 287 6.25 23.00 -6.90
C SER A 287 5.63 22.43 -5.61
N TYR A 288 5.29 21.14 -5.60
CA TYR A 288 4.80 20.46 -4.38
C TYR A 288 5.90 20.23 -3.36
N ALA A 289 7.10 19.85 -3.80
CA ALA A 289 8.23 19.59 -2.92
C ALA A 289 8.70 20.83 -2.13
N LYS A 290 8.43 22.02 -2.66
CA LYS A 290 8.78 23.31 -2.03
C LYS A 290 7.63 23.97 -1.28
N LYS A 291 6.44 23.35 -1.25
CA LYS A 291 5.25 23.91 -0.61
C LYS A 291 5.41 24.02 0.90
N GLN A 292 6.11 23.07 1.51
CA GLN A 292 6.39 23.01 2.94
C GLN A 292 7.89 22.73 3.18
N PRO A 293 8.43 23.06 4.36
CA PRO A 293 9.82 22.79 4.71
C PRO A 293 10.02 21.32 5.19
N TYR A 294 9.72 20.36 4.32
CA TYR A 294 9.73 18.94 4.68
C TYR A 294 11.10 18.47 5.23
N GLY A 295 12.21 18.97 4.67
CA GLY A 295 13.54 18.64 5.17
C GLY A 295 13.76 19.07 6.63
N GLU A 296 13.35 20.29 7.00
CA GLU A 296 13.44 20.77 8.38
C GLU A 296 12.53 19.95 9.33
N TRP A 297 11.36 19.52 8.85
CA TRP A 297 10.46 18.67 9.62
C TRP A 297 11.04 17.28 9.86
N LEU A 298 11.61 16.67 8.83
CA LEU A 298 12.30 15.38 8.93
C LEU A 298 13.51 15.46 9.85
N ASP A 299 14.36 16.47 9.71
CA ASP A 299 15.53 16.66 10.58
C ASP A 299 15.15 16.80 12.06
N ARG A 300 14.00 17.38 12.33
CA ARG A 300 13.54 17.63 13.70
C ARG A 300 12.82 16.43 14.33
N TYR A 301 12.04 15.68 13.58
CA TYR A 301 11.10 14.69 14.13
C TYR A 301 11.39 13.25 13.73
N LEU A 302 12.00 13.01 12.56
CA LEU A 302 12.33 11.64 12.13
C LEU A 302 13.51 11.10 12.95
N VAL A 303 13.34 9.94 13.55
CA VAL A 303 14.39 9.27 14.32
C VAL A 303 14.96 8.12 13.50
N ASN A 304 16.27 8.10 13.28
CA ASN A 304 16.92 6.97 12.61
C ASN A 304 17.43 5.98 13.65
N LEU A 305 17.12 4.70 13.49
CA LEU A 305 17.62 3.64 14.37
C LEU A 305 19.16 3.58 14.41
N SER A 306 19.82 3.84 13.27
CA SER A 306 21.28 3.90 13.17
C SER A 306 21.92 4.92 14.10
N ASP A 307 21.24 6.04 14.35
CA ASP A 307 21.79 7.17 15.12
C ASP A 307 21.59 7.00 16.63
N LEU A 308 20.76 6.04 17.03
CA LEU A 308 20.54 5.73 18.44
C LEU A 308 21.77 5.09 19.07
N LYS A 309 22.09 5.52 20.30
CA LYS A 309 23.17 4.94 21.08
C LYS A 309 22.82 3.52 21.50
N ILE A 310 23.81 2.64 21.48
CA ILE A 310 23.68 1.29 22.04
C ILE A 310 23.58 1.42 23.56
N PRO A 311 22.51 0.90 24.20
CA PRO A 311 22.38 0.91 25.64
C PRO A 311 23.50 0.11 26.30
N ASN A 312 23.95 0.56 27.47
CA ASN A 312 24.93 -0.19 28.26
C ASN A 312 24.27 -1.39 28.98
N LYS A 313 23.75 -2.30 28.18
CA LYS A 313 23.11 -3.55 28.62
C LYS A 313 23.67 -4.68 27.78
N ARG A 314 23.79 -5.86 28.40
CA ARG A 314 24.26 -7.06 27.70
C ARG A 314 23.12 -7.62 26.86
N VAL A 315 23.42 -8.02 25.63
CA VAL A 315 22.52 -8.83 24.82
C VAL A 315 22.39 -10.20 25.47
N GLU A 316 21.20 -10.72 25.57
CA GLU A 316 20.91 -12.05 26.11
C GLU A 316 21.37 -13.09 25.10
N GLU A 317 22.28 -13.96 25.47
CA GLU A 317 22.83 -15.05 24.66
C GLU A 317 22.53 -16.38 25.35
N TYR A 318 22.18 -17.39 24.56
CA TYR A 318 21.94 -18.74 25.06
C TYR A 318 23.22 -19.55 25.03
N SER A 319 23.40 -20.43 26.02
CA SER A 319 24.44 -21.48 25.99
C SER A 319 24.19 -22.46 24.85
N ASP A 320 25.22 -23.20 24.41
CA ASP A 320 25.08 -24.20 23.35
C ASP A 320 23.99 -25.23 23.62
N GLU A 321 23.85 -25.66 24.87
CA GLU A 321 22.83 -26.60 25.29
C GLU A 321 21.42 -26.00 25.20
N GLU A 322 21.23 -24.78 25.68
CA GLU A 322 19.96 -24.06 25.60
C GLU A 322 19.58 -23.77 24.15
N ARG A 323 20.54 -23.31 23.32
CA ARG A 323 20.33 -23.06 21.90
C ARG A 323 19.90 -24.35 21.18
N ALA A 324 20.55 -25.48 21.41
CA ALA A 324 20.18 -26.75 20.82
C ALA A 324 18.76 -27.21 21.24
N LYS A 325 18.37 -26.98 22.49
CA LYS A 325 17.00 -27.24 22.94
C LYS A 325 15.97 -26.34 22.24
N LEU A 326 16.28 -25.06 22.10
CA LEU A 326 15.41 -24.09 21.39
C LEU A 326 15.30 -24.42 19.91
N GLN A 327 16.42 -24.75 19.23
CA GLN A 327 16.40 -25.19 17.83
C GLN A 327 15.45 -26.38 17.64
N LYS A 328 15.50 -27.35 18.55
CA LYS A 328 14.58 -28.48 18.53
C LYS A 328 13.13 -28.06 18.80
N ALA A 329 12.89 -27.19 19.78
CA ALA A 329 11.56 -26.71 20.12
C ALA A 329 10.91 -25.91 18.98
N PHE A 330 11.67 -25.11 18.23
CA PHE A 330 11.21 -24.37 17.08
C PHE A 330 11.26 -25.16 15.74
N GLY A 331 11.56 -26.47 15.83
CA GLY A 331 11.49 -27.36 14.68
C GLY A 331 12.58 -27.14 13.63
N TYR A 332 13.76 -26.67 14.01
CA TYR A 332 14.92 -26.61 13.12
C TYR A 332 15.31 -28.03 12.72
N THR A 333 15.44 -28.29 11.42
CA THR A 333 15.86 -29.57 10.87
C THR A 333 17.33 -29.55 10.50
N TYR A 334 17.95 -30.73 10.46
CA TYR A 334 19.33 -30.87 9.99
C TYR A 334 19.49 -30.42 8.54
N GLU A 335 18.47 -30.63 7.73
CA GLU A 335 18.45 -30.21 6.34
C GLU A 335 18.48 -28.67 6.23
N GLU A 336 17.59 -27.95 6.96
CA GLU A 336 17.59 -26.48 6.99
C GLU A 336 18.92 -25.93 7.50
N TYR A 337 19.47 -26.54 8.54
CA TYR A 337 20.76 -26.15 9.09
C TYR A 337 21.87 -26.22 8.03
N ARG A 338 21.93 -27.30 7.25
CA ARG A 338 22.99 -27.54 6.25
C ARG A 338 22.78 -26.82 4.93
N THR A 339 21.56 -26.74 4.46
CA THR A 339 21.25 -26.22 3.10
C THR A 339 20.90 -24.73 3.12
N SER A 340 20.17 -24.25 4.12
CA SER A 340 19.71 -22.87 4.21
C SER A 340 20.61 -22.02 5.10
N ILE A 341 20.68 -22.34 6.38
CA ILE A 341 21.34 -21.48 7.38
C ILE A 341 22.86 -21.45 7.17
N LEU A 342 23.49 -22.60 6.95
CA LEU A 342 24.93 -22.66 6.66
C LEU A 342 25.30 -21.92 5.37
N ASN A 343 24.44 -21.98 4.36
CA ASN A 343 24.68 -21.24 3.11
C ASN A 343 24.58 -19.72 3.32
N MET A 344 23.58 -19.27 4.07
CA MET A 344 23.46 -17.86 4.45
C MET A 344 24.66 -17.39 5.29
N ALA A 345 25.09 -18.20 6.25
CA ALA A 345 26.26 -17.91 7.10
C ALA A 345 27.55 -17.73 6.27
N LYS A 346 27.76 -18.59 5.27
CA LYS A 346 28.99 -18.57 4.45
C LYS A 346 28.96 -17.53 3.33
N ASN A 347 27.82 -17.34 2.70
CA ASN A 347 27.71 -16.59 1.44
C ASN A 347 26.92 -15.30 1.56
N GLY A 348 26.26 -15.04 2.72
CA GLY A 348 25.38 -13.90 2.91
C GLY A 348 24.14 -13.90 2.00
N ALA A 349 23.76 -15.07 1.48
CA ALA A 349 22.66 -15.25 0.56
C ALA A 349 21.99 -16.61 0.77
N GLU A 350 20.70 -16.70 0.43
CA GLU A 350 20.00 -17.98 0.40
C GLU A 350 20.56 -18.92 -0.66
N GLY A 351 20.39 -20.22 -0.45
CA GLY A 351 20.69 -21.25 -1.46
C GLY A 351 19.71 -21.18 -2.64
N ILE A 352 20.17 -21.68 -3.78
CA ILE A 352 19.30 -21.83 -4.95
C ILE A 352 18.29 -22.94 -4.67
N ALA A 353 17.00 -22.63 -4.81
CA ALA A 353 15.89 -23.56 -4.59
C ALA A 353 14.76 -23.34 -5.59
N SER A 354 13.82 -24.28 -5.64
CA SER A 354 12.59 -24.09 -6.40
C SER A 354 11.71 -23.02 -5.78
N MET A 355 11.13 -22.15 -6.61
CA MET A 355 10.19 -21.12 -6.17
C MET A 355 8.81 -21.67 -5.80
N GLY A 356 8.43 -22.82 -6.35
CA GLY A 356 7.12 -23.42 -6.13
C GLY A 356 7.22 -24.89 -5.75
N ILE A 357 6.17 -25.40 -5.13
CA ILE A 357 6.00 -26.80 -4.79
C ILE A 357 4.57 -27.22 -5.11
N ASP A 358 4.42 -28.22 -5.97
CA ASP A 358 3.14 -28.80 -6.38
C ASP A 358 2.80 -30.10 -5.62
N THR A 359 3.71 -30.55 -4.75
CA THR A 359 3.47 -31.69 -3.87
C THR A 359 2.36 -31.36 -2.87
N PRO A 360 1.29 -32.17 -2.75
CA PRO A 360 0.25 -31.96 -1.76
C PRO A 360 0.81 -31.92 -0.34
N LEU A 361 0.18 -31.13 0.53
CA LEU A 361 0.54 -31.08 1.93
C LEU A 361 0.37 -32.47 2.57
N ALA A 362 1.35 -32.87 3.37
CA ALA A 362 1.34 -34.16 4.07
C ALA A 362 0.44 -34.09 5.32
N VAL A 363 -0.87 -33.95 5.13
CA VAL A 363 -1.87 -33.73 6.19
C VAL A 363 -1.96 -34.83 7.24
N LEU A 364 -1.44 -36.03 6.95
CA LEU A 364 -1.37 -37.17 7.88
C LEU A 364 0.03 -37.33 8.52
N SER A 365 0.95 -36.41 8.28
CA SER A 365 2.27 -36.43 8.88
C SER A 365 2.20 -36.02 10.35
N GLU A 366 2.98 -36.69 11.17
CA GLU A 366 3.22 -36.33 12.57
C GLU A 366 4.41 -35.33 12.72
N CYS A 367 5.09 -35.01 11.61
CA CYS A 367 6.19 -34.06 11.65
C CYS A 367 5.66 -32.63 11.83
N HIS A 368 6.29 -31.89 12.74
CA HIS A 368 6.03 -30.48 12.91
C HIS A 368 6.46 -29.73 11.62
N VAL A 369 5.54 -28.94 11.07
CA VAL A 369 5.79 -28.08 9.92
C VAL A 369 5.47 -26.65 10.33
N PRO A 370 6.43 -25.70 10.21
CA PRO A 370 6.16 -24.29 10.49
C PRO A 370 5.02 -23.75 9.62
N LEU A 371 4.21 -22.88 10.19
CA LEU A 371 3.02 -22.34 9.53
C LEU A 371 3.35 -21.64 8.18
N PHE A 372 4.54 -21.09 8.04
CA PHE A 372 5.04 -20.48 6.80
C PHE A 372 5.00 -21.41 5.58
N ASN A 373 5.16 -22.72 5.79
CA ASN A 373 5.21 -23.69 4.69
C ASN A 373 3.88 -23.85 3.97
N TYR A 374 2.77 -23.45 4.59
CA TYR A 374 1.43 -23.47 3.97
C TYR A 374 1.20 -22.30 2.98
N PHE A 375 2.12 -21.33 2.92
CA PHE A 375 2.04 -20.14 2.07
C PHE A 375 3.00 -20.17 0.89
N LYS A 376 3.64 -21.32 0.61
CA LYS A 376 4.48 -21.50 -0.57
C LYS A 376 3.61 -21.62 -1.82
N GLN A 377 4.14 -21.17 -2.95
CA GLN A 377 3.51 -21.33 -4.24
C GLN A 377 3.34 -22.81 -4.59
N LEU A 378 2.20 -23.17 -5.19
CA LEU A 378 1.93 -24.53 -5.63
C LEU A 378 2.65 -24.89 -6.92
N PHE A 379 3.08 -23.91 -7.72
CA PHE A 379 3.83 -24.09 -8.96
C PHE A 379 4.80 -22.93 -9.17
N ALA A 380 5.85 -23.16 -9.94
CA ALA A 380 6.80 -22.12 -10.28
C ALA A 380 6.15 -21.09 -11.21
N GLN A 381 6.26 -19.83 -10.85
CA GLN A 381 5.80 -18.70 -11.67
C GLN A 381 6.73 -17.51 -11.44
N VAL A 382 6.73 -16.57 -12.38
CA VAL A 382 7.48 -15.33 -12.24
C VAL A 382 6.82 -14.48 -11.17
N THR A 383 7.55 -14.21 -10.09
CA THR A 383 7.08 -13.40 -8.96
C THR A 383 7.56 -11.96 -9.03
N ASN A 384 8.67 -11.74 -9.74
CA ASN A 384 9.26 -10.43 -9.94
C ASN A 384 9.12 -10.01 -11.40
N PRO A 385 8.83 -8.72 -11.68
CA PRO A 385 8.93 -8.20 -13.04
C PRO A 385 10.37 -8.33 -13.56
N PRO A 386 10.58 -8.47 -14.87
CA PRO A 386 11.91 -8.53 -15.47
C PRO A 386 12.56 -7.15 -15.42
N ILE A 387 13.28 -6.87 -14.34
CA ILE A 387 14.00 -5.61 -14.11
C ILE A 387 15.49 -5.90 -14.18
N ASP A 388 16.26 -5.06 -14.90
CA ASP A 388 17.72 -5.14 -14.88
C ASP A 388 18.30 -4.73 -13.51
N ALA A 389 19.52 -5.20 -13.19
CA ALA A 389 20.14 -5.01 -11.88
C ALA A 389 20.37 -3.52 -11.52
N ILE A 390 20.60 -2.66 -12.51
CA ILE A 390 20.79 -1.22 -12.28
C ILE A 390 19.45 -0.58 -11.90
N ARG A 391 18.40 -0.94 -12.62
CA ARG A 391 17.05 -0.47 -12.33
C ARG A 391 16.55 -0.96 -10.97
N GLU A 392 16.83 -2.21 -10.64
CA GLU A 392 16.46 -2.81 -9.36
C GLU A 392 17.04 -2.02 -8.17
N GLU A 393 18.31 -1.62 -8.23
CA GLU A 393 18.94 -0.79 -7.19
C GLU A 393 18.17 0.52 -6.94
N VAL A 394 17.64 1.13 -7.99
CA VAL A 394 16.90 2.40 -7.89
C VAL A 394 15.49 2.22 -7.35
N VAL A 395 14.78 1.18 -7.78
CA VAL A 395 13.34 1.04 -7.50
C VAL A 395 13.02 0.24 -6.24
N THR A 396 13.98 -0.52 -5.70
CA THR A 396 13.76 -1.31 -4.48
C THR A 396 14.23 -0.56 -3.24
N SER A 397 13.52 -0.77 -2.13
CA SER A 397 13.90 -0.27 -0.81
C SER A 397 13.42 -1.23 0.25
N THR A 398 14.24 -1.44 1.28
CA THR A 398 13.88 -2.20 2.49
C THR A 398 13.60 -1.28 3.69
N THR A 399 13.62 0.04 3.47
CA THR A 399 13.36 1.03 4.52
C THR A 399 11.90 0.98 4.96
N ILE A 400 11.68 1.00 6.26
CA ILE A 400 10.37 1.09 6.90
C ILE A 400 10.34 2.16 7.98
N TYR A 401 9.13 2.62 8.28
CA TYR A 401 8.85 3.61 9.32
C TYR A 401 7.96 2.97 10.38
N ILE A 402 8.35 3.13 11.64
CA ILE A 402 7.72 2.47 12.79
C ILE A 402 7.25 3.52 13.78
N GLY A 403 6.02 3.41 14.23
CA GLY A 403 5.40 4.31 15.18
C GLY A 403 3.93 4.56 14.87
N GLU A 404 3.44 5.69 15.32
CA GLU A 404 2.09 6.16 15.00
C GLU A 404 2.10 6.96 13.71
N ASP A 405 1.21 6.63 12.78
CA ASP A 405 1.04 7.38 11.53
C ASP A 405 0.42 8.75 11.84
N GLY A 406 0.91 9.79 11.17
CA GLY A 406 0.32 11.13 11.23
C GLY A 406 -1.01 11.26 10.49
N ASN A 407 -1.63 12.44 10.58
CA ASN A 407 -2.84 12.73 9.81
C ASN A 407 -2.52 12.99 8.33
N LEU A 408 -2.87 12.05 7.47
CA LEU A 408 -2.64 12.11 6.02
C LEU A 408 -3.28 13.35 5.35
N LEU A 409 -4.39 13.84 5.89
CA LEU A 409 -5.20 14.91 5.26
C LEU A 409 -4.74 16.32 5.65
N GLN A 410 -3.81 16.44 6.58
CA GLN A 410 -3.29 17.72 7.06
C GLN A 410 -1.78 17.67 7.22
N GLU A 411 -1.06 18.47 6.46
CA GLU A 411 0.39 18.53 6.52
C GLU A 411 0.85 19.27 7.80
N GLU A 412 1.43 18.50 8.73
CA GLU A 412 1.99 19.01 9.98
C GLU A 412 3.40 18.44 10.21
N ALA A 413 4.26 19.24 10.85
CA ALA A 413 5.64 18.85 11.12
C ALA A 413 5.77 17.54 11.91
N LYS A 414 4.89 17.31 12.90
CA LYS A 414 4.91 16.13 13.77
C LYS A 414 4.44 14.84 13.08
N ASN A 415 3.81 14.92 11.91
CA ASN A 415 3.34 13.73 11.20
C ASN A 415 4.47 12.75 10.86
N CYS A 416 5.71 13.23 10.73
CA CYS A 416 6.88 12.40 10.45
C CYS A 416 7.65 11.96 11.71
N GLN A 417 7.04 12.04 12.89
CA GLN A 417 7.66 11.57 14.14
C GLN A 417 7.57 10.04 14.25
N VAL A 418 8.39 9.36 13.48
CA VAL A 418 8.47 7.91 13.41
C VAL A 418 9.93 7.45 13.46
N LEU A 419 10.14 6.17 13.78
CA LEU A 419 11.45 5.52 13.77
C LEU A 419 11.72 4.94 12.38
N LYS A 420 12.74 5.44 11.71
CA LYS A 420 13.21 4.91 10.42
C LYS A 420 14.17 3.77 10.65
N ILE A 421 13.92 2.63 10.03
CA ILE A 421 14.82 1.49 9.96
C ILE A 421 15.11 1.11 8.51
N ASN A 422 16.36 0.75 8.24
CA ASN A 422 16.81 0.52 6.85
C ASN A 422 16.56 -0.93 6.38
N ASN A 423 16.34 -1.84 7.31
CA ASN A 423 16.12 -3.26 7.00
C ASN A 423 15.10 -3.86 7.98
N PRO A 424 14.06 -4.56 7.51
CA PRO A 424 13.05 -5.17 8.38
C PRO A 424 13.59 -6.34 9.22
N ILE A 425 14.76 -6.89 8.91
CA ILE A 425 15.43 -7.90 9.72
C ILE A 425 16.36 -7.19 10.69
N LEU A 426 16.01 -7.23 11.97
CA LEU A 426 16.70 -6.53 13.04
C LEU A 426 17.75 -7.43 13.70
N THR A 427 18.93 -6.87 13.96
CA THR A 427 19.94 -7.52 14.79
C THR A 427 19.53 -7.50 16.27
N ASN A 428 20.22 -8.30 17.09
CA ASN A 428 20.01 -8.26 18.55
C ASN A 428 20.36 -6.88 19.14
N THR A 429 21.36 -6.20 18.56
CA THR A 429 21.70 -4.81 18.94
C THR A 429 20.59 -3.83 18.59
N ASP A 430 19.97 -3.97 17.40
CA ASP A 430 18.85 -3.14 17.01
C ASP A 430 17.65 -3.33 17.96
N MET A 431 17.36 -4.57 18.32
CA MET A 431 16.32 -4.88 19.32
C MET A 431 16.63 -4.25 20.68
N LEU A 432 17.89 -4.28 21.11
CA LEU A 432 18.30 -3.66 22.36
C LEU A 432 18.08 -2.14 22.33
N LYS A 433 18.38 -1.48 21.21
CA LYS A 433 18.11 -0.05 21.00
C LYS A 433 16.60 0.24 21.07
N ILE A 434 15.78 -0.55 20.39
CA ILE A 434 14.32 -0.33 20.33
C ILE A 434 13.68 -0.59 21.71
N LYS A 435 14.03 -1.67 22.38
CA LYS A 435 13.53 -1.98 23.75
C LYS A 435 13.85 -0.90 24.78
N ASN A 436 14.92 -0.15 24.56
CA ASN A 436 15.36 0.93 25.46
C ASN A 436 15.21 2.32 24.80
N LEU A 437 14.29 2.45 23.87
CA LEU A 437 14.01 3.71 23.18
C LEU A 437 13.43 4.73 24.18
N ASP A 438 14.21 5.77 24.48
CA ASP A 438 13.85 6.86 25.37
C ASP A 438 13.90 8.19 24.59
N VAL A 439 12.95 8.32 23.66
CA VAL A 439 12.75 9.51 22.82
C VAL A 439 11.29 9.93 22.94
N GLU A 440 11.05 11.24 23.13
CA GLU A 440 9.70 11.80 23.18
C GLU A 440 8.89 11.38 21.94
N GLY A 441 7.65 10.96 22.15
CA GLY A 441 6.75 10.49 21.10
C GLY A 441 6.79 8.99 20.84
N PHE A 442 7.68 8.24 21.49
CA PHE A 442 7.75 6.79 21.39
C PHE A 442 7.49 6.11 22.72
N LYS A 443 6.69 5.07 22.70
CA LYS A 443 6.47 4.18 23.83
C LYS A 443 6.40 2.74 23.35
N VAL A 444 7.33 1.94 23.83
CA VAL A 444 7.48 0.53 23.48
C VAL A 444 6.84 -0.36 24.54
N ALA A 445 6.06 -1.35 24.11
CA ALA A 445 5.52 -2.40 24.98
C ALA A 445 5.97 -3.77 24.47
N GLU A 446 6.53 -4.57 25.37
CA GLU A 446 6.85 -5.98 25.12
C GLU A 446 5.68 -6.85 25.56
N ILE A 447 5.20 -7.72 24.68
CA ILE A 447 4.09 -8.63 24.93
C ILE A 447 4.54 -10.05 24.64
N PRO A 448 4.60 -10.93 25.66
CA PRO A 448 4.91 -12.33 25.44
C PRO A 448 3.85 -13.02 24.58
N ILE A 449 4.30 -13.79 23.58
CA ILE A 449 3.45 -14.70 22.81
C ILE A 449 3.65 -16.16 23.25
N THR A 450 4.16 -16.36 24.47
CA THR A 450 4.24 -17.66 25.10
C THR A 450 3.05 -17.87 26.03
N TYR A 451 2.59 -19.12 26.15
CA TYR A 451 1.48 -19.48 27.02
C TYR A 451 1.71 -20.85 27.67
N TYR A 452 1.03 -21.13 28.76
CA TYR A 452 1.17 -22.42 29.46
C TYR A 452 0.56 -23.55 28.62
N LYS A 453 1.29 -24.66 28.47
CA LYS A 453 0.94 -25.82 27.63
C LYS A 453 -0.42 -26.47 27.95
N ASN A 454 -0.97 -26.23 29.13
CA ASN A 454 -2.31 -26.68 29.52
C ASN A 454 -3.43 -25.65 29.26
N THR A 455 -3.11 -24.52 28.69
CA THR A 455 -4.08 -23.53 28.18
C THR A 455 -4.34 -23.79 26.70
N SER A 456 -5.58 -23.58 26.19
CA SER A 456 -5.82 -23.71 24.78
C SER A 456 -5.25 -22.52 23.99
N LEU A 457 -4.91 -22.75 22.72
CA LEU A 457 -4.36 -21.73 21.83
C LEU A 457 -5.35 -20.56 21.64
N GLU A 458 -6.65 -20.85 21.54
CA GLU A 458 -7.70 -19.84 21.39
C GLU A 458 -7.72 -18.88 22.58
N LYS A 459 -7.64 -19.42 23.81
CA LYS A 459 -7.56 -18.60 25.02
C LYS A 459 -6.27 -17.77 25.08
N ALA A 460 -5.16 -18.34 24.62
CA ALA A 460 -3.90 -17.62 24.57
C ALA A 460 -3.98 -16.41 23.61
N ILE A 461 -4.65 -16.56 22.46
CA ILE A 461 -4.90 -15.47 21.52
C ILE A 461 -5.85 -14.42 22.12
N ASP A 462 -6.92 -14.84 22.81
CA ASP A 462 -7.82 -13.90 23.49
C ASP A 462 -7.07 -13.05 24.54
N TYR A 463 -6.20 -13.67 25.33
CA TYR A 463 -5.33 -12.94 26.27
C TYR A 463 -4.37 -11.99 25.56
N LEU A 464 -3.81 -12.40 24.41
CA LEU A 464 -2.94 -11.55 23.60
C LEU A 464 -3.66 -10.28 23.17
N PHE A 465 -4.92 -10.37 22.72
CA PHE A 465 -5.71 -9.19 22.36
C PHE A 465 -5.94 -8.25 23.54
N VAL A 466 -6.19 -8.78 24.73
CA VAL A 466 -6.36 -7.97 25.95
C VAL A 466 -5.08 -7.20 26.28
N GLU A 467 -3.92 -7.85 26.18
CA GLU A 467 -2.64 -7.20 26.46
C GLU A 467 -2.30 -6.14 25.40
N VAL A 468 -2.59 -6.39 24.13
CA VAL A 468 -2.43 -5.41 23.05
C VAL A 468 -3.32 -4.18 23.28
N ASP A 469 -4.59 -4.38 23.62
CA ASP A 469 -5.51 -3.29 23.93
C ASP A 469 -5.11 -2.50 25.16
N ARG A 470 -4.51 -3.15 26.16
CA ARG A 470 -3.95 -2.51 27.36
C ARG A 470 -2.75 -1.64 26.96
N ALA A 471 -1.80 -2.20 26.21
CA ALA A 471 -0.63 -1.46 25.76
C ALA A 471 -1.01 -0.20 24.96
N HIS A 472 -2.00 -0.32 24.07
CA HIS A 472 -2.52 0.83 23.33
C HIS A 472 -3.12 1.90 24.24
N ARG A 473 -3.96 1.52 25.22
CA ARG A 473 -4.53 2.47 26.20
C ARG A 473 -3.47 3.15 27.04
N ASP A 474 -2.38 2.46 27.33
CA ASP A 474 -1.25 3.01 28.08
C ASP A 474 -0.36 3.89 27.22
N GLY A 475 -0.70 4.10 25.93
CA GLY A 475 -0.02 5.01 24.99
C GLY A 475 1.15 4.38 24.25
N ALA A 476 1.27 3.04 24.21
CA ALA A 476 2.27 2.38 23.38
C ALA A 476 1.97 2.61 21.89
N ASN A 477 3.00 2.87 21.09
CA ASN A 477 2.94 2.96 19.64
C ASN A 477 3.89 1.99 18.92
N ILE A 478 4.69 1.24 19.69
CA ILE A 478 5.50 0.12 19.20
C ILE A 478 5.22 -1.09 20.08
N LEU A 479 4.75 -2.19 19.48
CA LEU A 479 4.58 -3.47 20.12
C LEU A 479 5.72 -4.41 19.72
N ILE A 480 6.34 -5.05 20.70
CA ILE A 480 7.27 -6.15 20.48
C ILE A 480 6.57 -7.44 20.94
N LEU A 481 6.19 -8.28 19.97
CA LEU A 481 5.69 -9.61 20.24
C LEU A 481 6.89 -10.54 20.38
N THR A 482 7.07 -11.17 21.55
CA THR A 482 8.27 -11.96 21.83
C THR A 482 7.93 -13.37 22.29
N ASP A 483 8.63 -14.38 21.75
CA ASP A 483 8.56 -15.76 22.19
C ASP A 483 9.77 -16.15 23.07
N ARG A 484 10.58 -15.19 23.49
CA ARG A 484 11.61 -15.48 24.50
C ARG A 484 10.96 -16.00 25.78
N GLY A 485 11.61 -16.94 26.41
CA GLY A 485 11.09 -17.62 27.62
C GLY A 485 10.28 -18.89 27.33
N VAL A 486 10.44 -19.45 26.12
CA VAL A 486 9.98 -20.84 25.86
C VAL A 486 10.73 -21.81 26.76
N ASP A 487 10.01 -22.63 27.48
CA ASP A 487 10.51 -23.63 28.39
C ASP A 487 9.64 -24.91 28.40
N GLU A 488 9.85 -25.80 29.34
CA GLU A 488 9.11 -27.06 29.47
C GLU A 488 7.61 -26.88 29.75
N ASN A 489 7.19 -25.74 30.25
CA ASN A 489 5.81 -25.40 30.61
C ASN A 489 5.18 -24.34 29.72
N ARG A 490 5.99 -23.53 29.06
CA ARG A 490 5.57 -22.43 28.18
C ARG A 490 5.89 -22.74 26.74
N VAL A 491 4.87 -22.74 25.93
CA VAL A 491 4.96 -22.96 24.50
C VAL A 491 4.63 -21.66 23.73
N PRO A 492 5.22 -21.43 22.55
CA PRO A 492 4.95 -20.23 21.78
C PRO A 492 3.65 -20.38 20.98
N ILE A 493 2.90 -19.29 20.85
CA ILE A 493 1.94 -19.15 19.75
C ILE A 493 2.78 -19.12 18.46
N PRO A 494 2.41 -19.87 17.39
CA PRO A 494 3.11 -19.76 16.12
C PRO A 494 3.25 -18.29 15.68
N SER A 495 4.46 -17.86 15.37
CA SER A 495 4.78 -16.43 15.20
C SER A 495 3.93 -15.76 14.12
N LEU A 496 3.72 -16.43 12.99
CA LEU A 496 2.87 -15.92 11.92
C LEU A 496 1.41 -15.77 12.35
N LEU A 497 0.90 -16.72 13.14
CA LEU A 497 -0.46 -16.64 13.69
C LEU A 497 -0.59 -15.48 14.67
N ALA A 498 0.37 -15.30 15.56
CA ALA A 498 0.37 -14.21 16.53
C ALA A 498 0.37 -12.84 15.83
N VAL A 499 1.27 -12.64 14.86
CA VAL A 499 1.37 -11.40 14.07
C VAL A 499 0.07 -11.13 13.31
N SER A 500 -0.43 -12.13 12.58
CA SER A 500 -1.66 -11.99 11.79
C SER A 500 -2.88 -11.70 12.68
N ALA A 501 -3.03 -12.42 13.79
CA ALA A 501 -4.15 -12.22 14.72
C ALA A 501 -4.13 -10.81 15.31
N VAL A 502 -2.99 -10.34 15.80
CA VAL A 502 -2.83 -8.98 16.34
C VAL A 502 -3.08 -7.93 15.27
N HIS A 503 -2.50 -8.08 14.08
CA HIS A 503 -2.70 -7.14 12.99
C HIS A 503 -4.19 -7.02 12.61
N GLN A 504 -4.88 -8.13 12.40
CA GLN A 504 -6.31 -8.12 12.07
C GLN A 504 -7.19 -7.60 13.22
N HIS A 505 -6.81 -7.85 14.47
CA HIS A 505 -7.47 -7.25 15.63
C HIS A 505 -7.34 -5.71 15.59
N LEU A 506 -6.13 -5.20 15.32
CA LEU A 506 -5.87 -3.77 15.23
C LEU A 506 -6.59 -3.12 14.03
N VAL A 507 -6.66 -3.79 12.89
CA VAL A 507 -7.41 -3.31 11.72
C VAL A 507 -8.91 -3.21 12.05
N LYS A 508 -9.50 -4.28 12.60
CA LYS A 508 -10.92 -4.33 12.98
C LYS A 508 -11.31 -3.30 14.04
N THR A 509 -10.40 -3.01 14.96
CA THR A 509 -10.58 -2.01 16.02
C THR A 509 -10.07 -0.63 15.62
N LYS A 510 -9.64 -0.46 14.34
CA LYS A 510 -9.15 0.79 13.74
C LYS A 510 -7.96 1.41 14.51
N LYS A 511 -7.04 0.57 14.98
CA LYS A 511 -5.85 0.97 15.74
C LYS A 511 -4.53 0.67 14.99
N SER A 512 -4.60 0.07 13.81
CA SER A 512 -3.41 -0.43 13.10
C SER A 512 -2.43 0.66 12.71
N THR A 513 -2.88 1.90 12.54
CA THR A 513 -2.01 3.06 12.26
C THR A 513 -1.43 3.70 13.51
N SER A 514 -1.94 3.35 14.69
CA SER A 514 -1.42 3.84 15.98
C SER A 514 -0.35 2.94 16.58
N LEU A 515 -0.20 1.70 16.08
CA LEU A 515 0.67 0.67 16.64
C LEU A 515 1.44 -0.06 15.55
N ALA A 516 2.76 -0.01 15.61
CA ALA A 516 3.63 -0.86 14.80
C ALA A 516 3.91 -2.19 15.52
N ILE A 517 4.00 -3.29 14.77
CA ILE A 517 4.27 -4.62 15.29
C ILE A 517 5.70 -5.02 14.92
N ILE A 518 6.53 -5.29 15.92
CA ILE A 518 7.84 -5.92 15.78
C ILE A 518 7.76 -7.32 16.36
N LEU A 519 8.28 -8.31 15.65
CA LEU A 519 8.37 -9.69 16.12
C LEU A 519 9.78 -10.00 16.59
N GLU A 520 9.93 -10.52 17.80
CA GLU A 520 11.15 -11.13 18.33
C GLU A 520 10.90 -12.64 18.50
N SER A 521 11.43 -13.46 17.59
CA SER A 521 11.06 -14.87 17.55
C SER A 521 12.22 -15.79 17.16
N GLY A 522 12.22 -16.97 17.75
CA GLY A 522 13.12 -18.06 17.37
C GLY A 522 12.67 -18.85 16.15
N GLU A 523 11.44 -18.63 15.66
CA GLU A 523 10.86 -19.44 14.59
C GLU A 523 11.33 -19.04 13.16
N PRO A 524 11.34 -17.75 12.75
CA PRO A 524 11.71 -17.37 11.40
C PRO A 524 13.22 -17.51 11.14
N ARG A 525 13.59 -18.04 9.96
CA ARG A 525 14.97 -18.34 9.58
C ARG A 525 15.28 -18.32 8.09
N GLU A 526 14.29 -17.97 7.26
CA GLU A 526 14.41 -17.88 5.80
C GLU A 526 13.76 -16.60 5.29
N VAL A 527 14.14 -16.12 4.10
CA VAL A 527 13.54 -14.93 3.47
C VAL A 527 12.03 -15.11 3.30
N HIS A 528 11.58 -16.30 2.91
CA HIS A 528 10.15 -16.62 2.79
C HIS A 528 9.38 -16.38 4.11
N HIS A 529 9.96 -16.71 5.25
CA HIS A 529 9.35 -16.47 6.55
C HIS A 529 9.14 -14.98 6.82
N PHE A 530 10.14 -14.15 6.51
CA PHE A 530 10.01 -12.69 6.66
C PHE A 530 9.05 -12.09 5.65
N ALA A 531 9.10 -12.51 4.39
CA ALA A 531 8.15 -12.05 3.39
C ALA A 531 6.70 -12.32 3.84
N THR A 532 6.44 -13.50 4.41
CA THR A 532 5.13 -13.89 4.92
C THR A 532 4.75 -13.06 6.15
N LEU A 533 5.66 -12.88 7.11
CA LEU A 533 5.43 -12.07 8.31
C LEU A 533 5.11 -10.61 7.99
N LEU A 534 5.87 -10.00 7.08
CA LEU A 534 5.63 -8.62 6.62
C LEU A 534 4.29 -8.52 5.88
N GLY A 535 3.98 -9.51 5.03
CA GLY A 535 2.70 -9.58 4.31
C GLY A 535 1.49 -9.71 5.25
N TYR A 536 1.66 -10.29 6.44
CA TYR A 536 0.61 -10.45 7.45
C TYR A 536 0.63 -9.40 8.56
N GLY A 537 1.46 -8.36 8.44
CA GLY A 537 1.34 -7.15 9.26
C GLY A 537 2.48 -6.86 10.22
N ALA A 538 3.55 -7.65 10.26
CA ALA A 538 4.77 -7.26 10.96
C ALA A 538 5.44 -6.08 10.24
N SER A 539 5.94 -5.10 10.99
CA SER A 539 6.76 -4.03 10.44
C SER A 539 8.23 -4.45 10.34
N ALA A 540 8.71 -5.22 11.32
CA ALA A 540 10.07 -5.74 11.38
C ALA A 540 10.13 -6.99 12.25
N GLY A 541 11.25 -7.72 12.18
CA GLY A 541 11.46 -8.91 13.00
C GLY A 541 12.92 -9.14 13.37
N ASN A 542 13.13 -9.65 14.57
CA ASN A 542 14.42 -10.11 15.05
C ASN A 542 14.41 -11.63 15.17
N PRO A 543 15.09 -12.35 14.25
CA PRO A 543 15.22 -13.81 14.32
C PRO A 543 16.36 -14.22 15.24
N TYR A 544 16.21 -13.97 16.55
CA TYR A 544 17.31 -14.11 17.49
C TYR A 544 17.98 -15.50 17.45
N LEU A 545 17.20 -16.57 17.34
CA LEU A 545 17.75 -17.93 17.34
C LEU A 545 18.47 -18.27 16.03
N ALA A 546 17.95 -17.79 14.88
CA ALA A 546 18.62 -17.95 13.60
C ALA A 546 19.96 -17.19 13.57
N LEU A 547 19.99 -15.98 14.13
CA LEU A 547 21.22 -15.19 14.23
C LEU A 547 22.27 -15.87 15.10
N GLU A 548 21.88 -16.42 16.26
CA GLU A 548 22.78 -17.19 17.13
C GLU A 548 23.26 -18.49 16.46
N THR A 549 22.38 -19.15 15.71
CA THR A 549 22.75 -20.34 14.91
C THR A 549 23.77 -20.00 13.82
N ILE A 550 23.64 -18.83 13.19
CA ILE A 550 24.62 -18.35 12.20
C ILE A 550 25.98 -18.09 12.88
N HIS A 551 26.00 -17.48 14.05
CA HIS A 551 27.24 -17.27 14.81
C HIS A 551 27.93 -18.59 15.13
N GLU A 552 27.19 -19.59 15.62
CA GLU A 552 27.74 -20.94 15.87
C GLU A 552 28.39 -21.58 14.64
N LEU A 553 27.90 -21.28 13.44
CA LEU A 553 28.40 -21.86 12.18
C LEU A 553 29.64 -21.14 11.63
N ILE A 554 29.91 -19.93 12.10
CA ILE A 554 31.05 -19.12 11.65
C ILE A 554 32.27 -19.33 12.55
N ASP A 555 32.05 -19.52 13.85
CA ASP A 555 33.08 -19.84 14.85
C ASP A 555 33.58 -21.30 14.71
#